data_04c8eefcf7a4aef2224bec58efa6bb6c
#
_entry.id   04c8eefcf7a4aef2224bec58efa6bb6c
#
_cell.length_a   1.000
_cell.length_b   1.000
_cell.length_c   1.000
_cell.angle_alpha   90.00
_cell.angle_beta   90.00
_cell.angle_gamma   90.00
#
_symmetry.space_group_name_H-M   'P 1'
#
loop_
_entity.id
_entity.type
_entity.pdbx_description
1 polymer ?
#
loop_
_entity_poly.entity_id
_entity_poly.type
_entity_poly.pdbx_seq_one_letter_code
_entity_poly.pdbx_strand_id
1 'polypeptide(L)'
;MNWVEFSSDAFIAAFFLYCFGFMFYVIAVAGKKWSNRDPERHVKRWARIAYIVSALGLLAHLTFFFTRWIGSGQIPTSNMYEFMTFLGMAIMIAFIIVNAIYRKPVLGMFSLPLVVLIVAYASVFPQEVQPLVPALNSIWLKIHVTTAALGEAFFAVAFASGLMYLLRVVDFKGTSKKARRAQRWVEFTLYVIVVIIAFIATVFVFRGMGYQASFTQELVNIDSRGVETTTVQEVDYGMPPIFKPYNSEVVEMESFLGLSKPLFETPSWMEGVNAGRKLNTIVWSILVGSLLYGLLRLV
;
A
#
# COMPACT_ATOMS: atom_id res chain seq x y z
N MET A 1 17.76 -6.74 -25.75
CA MET A 1 17.06 -5.84 -24.81
C MET A 1 16.50 -6.69 -23.70
N ASN A 2 16.89 -6.42 -22.47
CA ASN A 2 16.35 -7.17 -21.31
C ASN A 2 14.94 -6.63 -20.98
N TRP A 3 13.91 -7.32 -21.44
CA TRP A 3 12.52 -6.89 -21.27
C TRP A 3 12.10 -6.75 -19.80
N VAL A 4 12.64 -7.59 -18.91
CA VAL A 4 12.34 -7.53 -17.48
C VAL A 4 12.95 -6.29 -16.84
N GLU A 5 14.18 -5.94 -17.20
CA GLU A 5 14.85 -4.72 -16.72
C GLU A 5 14.14 -3.46 -17.21
N PHE A 6 13.83 -3.40 -18.52
CA PHE A 6 13.05 -2.31 -19.08
C PHE A 6 11.66 -2.16 -18.43
N SER A 7 11.04 -3.28 -18.03
CA SER A 7 9.77 -3.20 -17.30
C SER A 7 9.93 -2.49 -15.96
N SER A 8 11.04 -2.72 -15.24
CA SER A 8 11.29 -2.05 -13.96
C SER A 8 11.43 -0.54 -14.10
N ASP A 9 12.09 -0.07 -15.16
CA ASP A 9 12.20 1.37 -15.46
C ASP A 9 10.82 1.99 -15.78
N ALA A 10 10.01 1.28 -16.57
CA ALA A 10 8.66 1.72 -16.89
C ALA A 10 7.76 1.79 -15.63
N PHE A 11 7.94 0.86 -14.68
CA PHE A 11 7.23 0.87 -13.40
C PHE A 11 7.60 2.09 -12.55
N ILE A 12 8.90 2.40 -12.45
CA ILE A 12 9.40 3.57 -11.73
C ILE A 12 8.83 4.86 -12.35
N ALA A 13 8.86 4.96 -13.68
CA ALA A 13 8.28 6.09 -14.40
C ALA A 13 6.77 6.24 -14.12
N ALA A 14 6.01 5.13 -14.13
CA ALA A 14 4.59 5.14 -13.81
C ALA A 14 4.33 5.64 -12.38
N PHE A 15 5.10 5.16 -11.39
CA PHE A 15 5.00 5.58 -10.01
C PHE A 15 5.17 7.10 -9.84
N PHE A 16 6.24 7.68 -10.39
CA PHE A 16 6.47 9.12 -10.30
C PHE A 16 5.40 9.93 -11.04
N LEU A 17 4.94 9.46 -12.21
CA LEU A 17 3.85 10.13 -12.94
C LEU A 17 2.54 10.12 -12.14
N TYR A 18 2.23 9.06 -11.39
CA TYR A 18 1.08 9.02 -10.49
C TYR A 18 1.25 9.99 -9.31
N CYS A 19 2.43 10.08 -8.72
CA CYS A 19 2.74 11.06 -7.68
C CYS A 19 2.57 12.50 -8.19
N PHE A 20 3.09 12.83 -9.38
CA PHE A 20 2.89 14.15 -10.00
C PHE A 20 1.42 14.40 -10.34
N GLY A 21 0.73 13.40 -10.89
CA GLY A 21 -0.71 13.48 -11.16
C GLY A 21 -1.51 13.81 -9.90
N PHE A 22 -1.22 13.13 -8.80
CA PHE A 22 -1.81 13.42 -7.49
C PHE A 22 -1.52 14.86 -7.05
N MET A 23 -0.26 15.28 -7.08
CA MET A 23 0.14 16.62 -6.72
C MET A 23 -0.62 17.69 -7.53
N PHE A 24 -0.78 17.49 -8.84
CA PHE A 24 -1.51 18.42 -9.68
C PHE A 24 -3.02 18.44 -9.39
N TYR A 25 -3.62 17.30 -8.98
CA TYR A 25 -5.00 17.31 -8.49
C TYR A 25 -5.15 18.06 -7.17
N VAL A 26 -4.19 17.93 -6.25
CA VAL A 26 -4.16 18.73 -5.00
C VAL A 26 -4.05 20.22 -5.34
N ILE A 27 -3.15 20.61 -6.25
CA ILE A 27 -3.02 22.01 -6.71
C ILE A 27 -4.33 22.51 -7.34
N ALA A 28 -4.99 21.69 -8.15
CA ALA A 28 -6.27 22.05 -8.77
C ALA A 28 -7.35 22.36 -7.73
N VAL A 29 -7.45 21.55 -6.68
CA VAL A 29 -8.51 21.66 -5.68
C VAL A 29 -8.16 22.69 -4.60
N ALA A 30 -6.97 22.57 -3.98
CA ALA A 30 -6.53 23.46 -2.90
C ALA A 30 -6.18 24.86 -3.39
N GLY A 31 -5.51 24.96 -4.54
CA GLY A 31 -5.09 26.22 -5.15
C GLY A 31 -6.22 27.14 -5.61
N LYS A 32 -7.46 26.61 -5.64
CA LYS A 32 -8.65 27.42 -5.90
C LYS A 32 -8.76 28.64 -4.94
N LYS A 33 -8.37 28.45 -3.68
CA LYS A 33 -8.41 29.50 -2.66
C LYS A 33 -7.35 30.61 -2.88
N TRP A 34 -6.26 30.28 -3.55
CA TRP A 34 -5.12 31.19 -3.78
C TRP A 34 -5.18 31.91 -5.13
N SER A 35 -6.08 31.49 -6.01
CA SER A 35 -6.25 32.12 -7.32
C SER A 35 -7.20 33.33 -7.24
N ASN A 36 -6.63 34.52 -7.06
CA ASN A 36 -7.41 35.76 -6.92
C ASN A 36 -8.08 36.24 -8.22
N ARG A 37 -7.68 35.72 -9.39
CA ARG A 37 -8.19 36.24 -10.67
C ARG A 37 -9.33 35.41 -11.27
N ASP A 38 -9.18 34.09 -11.38
CA ASP A 38 -10.19 33.20 -11.97
C ASP A 38 -10.07 31.78 -11.39
N PRO A 39 -10.80 31.49 -10.29
CA PRO A 39 -10.74 30.19 -9.63
C PRO A 39 -11.19 29.03 -10.52
N GLU A 40 -12.16 29.22 -11.41
CA GLU A 40 -12.65 28.14 -12.28
C GLU A 40 -11.65 27.80 -13.38
N ARG A 41 -11.02 28.80 -13.98
CA ARG A 41 -9.98 28.62 -14.99
C ARG A 41 -8.75 27.91 -14.39
N HIS A 42 -8.38 28.26 -13.15
CA HIS A 42 -7.32 27.57 -12.40
C HIS A 42 -7.63 26.09 -12.25
N VAL A 43 -8.81 25.74 -11.71
CA VAL A 43 -9.24 24.34 -11.53
C VAL A 43 -9.26 23.58 -12.85
N LYS A 44 -9.84 24.13 -13.91
CA LYS A 44 -9.90 23.48 -15.23
C LYS A 44 -8.52 23.22 -15.82
N ARG A 45 -7.60 24.19 -15.70
CA ARG A 45 -6.22 24.06 -16.22
C ARG A 45 -5.46 22.95 -15.49
N TRP A 46 -5.39 23.03 -14.17
CA TRP A 46 -4.63 22.07 -13.38
C TRP A 46 -5.24 20.67 -13.37
N ALA A 47 -6.56 20.55 -13.39
CA ALA A 47 -7.22 19.27 -13.53
C ALA A 47 -6.95 18.59 -14.88
N ARG A 48 -6.84 19.38 -15.96
CA ARG A 48 -6.46 18.85 -17.28
C ARG A 48 -5.02 18.36 -17.29
N ILE A 49 -4.08 19.12 -16.71
CA ILE A 49 -2.67 18.72 -16.58
C ILE A 49 -2.59 17.42 -15.74
N ALA A 50 -3.27 17.38 -14.58
CA ALA A 50 -3.32 16.23 -13.71
C ALA A 50 -3.83 14.97 -14.46
N TYR A 51 -4.90 15.11 -15.22
CA TYR A 51 -5.47 14.01 -16.00
C TYR A 51 -4.50 13.49 -17.06
N ILE A 52 -3.86 14.39 -17.82
CA ILE A 52 -2.88 14.02 -18.85
C ILE A 52 -1.69 13.30 -18.21
N VAL A 53 -1.13 13.83 -17.13
CA VAL A 53 0.01 13.22 -16.45
C VAL A 53 -0.37 11.84 -15.88
N SER A 54 -1.58 11.72 -15.34
CA SER A 54 -2.10 10.44 -14.85
C SER A 54 -2.30 9.42 -15.99
N ALA A 55 -2.77 9.87 -17.16
CA ALA A 55 -2.92 9.03 -18.34
C ALA A 55 -1.56 8.58 -18.89
N LEU A 56 -0.54 9.46 -18.90
CA LEU A 56 0.83 9.09 -19.24
C LEU A 56 1.40 8.06 -18.22
N GLY A 57 1.09 8.23 -16.95
CA GLY A 57 1.42 7.25 -15.93
C GLY A 57 0.78 5.87 -16.20
N LEU A 58 -0.48 5.85 -16.63
CA LEU A 58 -1.14 4.61 -17.04
C LEU A 58 -0.47 3.98 -18.26
N LEU A 59 -0.08 4.78 -19.26
CA LEU A 59 0.64 4.27 -20.43
C LEU A 59 1.99 3.65 -20.03
N ALA A 60 2.75 4.29 -19.15
CA ALA A 60 3.98 3.72 -18.61
C ALA A 60 3.72 2.41 -17.83
N HIS A 61 2.63 2.34 -17.06
CA HIS A 61 2.24 1.15 -16.33
C HIS A 61 1.78 0.00 -17.25
N LEU A 62 1.07 0.31 -18.34
CA LEU A 62 0.75 -0.67 -19.38
C LEU A 62 2.04 -1.16 -20.06
N THR A 63 2.99 -0.26 -20.33
CA THR A 63 4.32 -0.65 -20.86
C THR A 63 5.02 -1.63 -19.91
N PHE A 64 5.05 -1.34 -18.59
CA PHE A 64 5.54 -2.28 -17.58
C PHE A 64 4.86 -3.64 -17.71
N PHE A 65 3.53 -3.67 -17.75
CA PHE A 65 2.76 -4.91 -17.77
C PHE A 65 3.08 -5.77 -18.99
N PHE A 66 3.06 -5.18 -20.19
CA PHE A 66 3.30 -5.93 -21.43
C PHE A 66 4.76 -6.33 -21.60
N THR A 67 5.73 -5.47 -21.24
CA THR A 67 7.16 -5.82 -21.35
C THR A 67 7.54 -6.90 -20.36
N ARG A 68 6.96 -6.88 -19.14
CA ARG A 68 7.15 -7.94 -18.17
C ARG A 68 6.51 -9.25 -18.62
N TRP A 69 5.33 -9.21 -19.23
CA TRP A 69 4.69 -10.37 -19.82
C TRP A 69 5.56 -11.01 -20.92
N ILE A 70 6.07 -10.21 -21.84
CA ILE A 70 6.95 -10.69 -22.90
C ILE A 70 8.24 -11.28 -22.31
N GLY A 71 8.84 -10.60 -21.33
CA GLY A 71 10.09 -11.03 -20.71
C GLY A 71 9.98 -12.28 -19.82
N SER A 72 8.84 -12.48 -19.16
CA SER A 72 8.60 -13.63 -18.28
C SER A 72 7.94 -14.83 -19.00
N GLY A 73 7.36 -14.61 -20.19
CA GLY A 73 6.60 -15.63 -20.92
C GLY A 73 5.24 -15.99 -20.27
N GLN A 74 4.84 -15.30 -19.22
CA GLN A 74 3.59 -15.55 -18.48
C GLN A 74 2.92 -14.23 -18.08
N ILE A 75 1.58 -14.26 -17.89
CA ILE A 75 0.84 -13.09 -17.42
C ILE A 75 1.38 -12.65 -16.04
N PRO A 76 1.77 -11.38 -15.86
CA PRO A 76 2.38 -10.91 -14.60
C PRO A 76 1.33 -10.76 -13.48
N THR A 77 0.89 -11.88 -12.94
CA THR A 77 -0.05 -12.03 -11.82
C THR A 77 0.34 -13.21 -10.93
N SER A 78 1.59 -13.68 -11.05
CA SER A 78 2.06 -14.94 -10.48
C SER A 78 2.54 -14.82 -9.04
N ASN A 79 2.97 -13.66 -8.63
CA ASN A 79 3.46 -13.37 -7.29
C ASN A 79 2.81 -12.10 -6.74
N MET A 80 3.06 -11.78 -5.46
CA MET A 80 2.43 -10.65 -4.79
C MET A 80 2.84 -9.30 -5.39
N TYR A 81 4.09 -9.15 -5.84
CA TYR A 81 4.54 -7.95 -6.56
C TYR A 81 3.72 -7.72 -7.83
N GLU A 82 3.61 -8.75 -8.66
CA GLU A 82 2.88 -8.69 -9.93
C GLU A 82 1.39 -8.47 -9.74
N PHE A 83 0.78 -9.14 -8.74
CA PHE A 83 -0.63 -8.92 -8.43
C PHE A 83 -0.90 -7.49 -7.95
N MET A 84 -0.08 -6.96 -7.04
CA MET A 84 -0.27 -5.59 -6.53
C MET A 84 -0.04 -4.53 -7.61
N THR A 85 0.94 -4.74 -8.50
CA THR A 85 1.14 -3.84 -9.64
C THR A 85 -0.05 -3.91 -10.60
N PHE A 86 -0.54 -5.10 -10.90
CA PHE A 86 -1.74 -5.28 -11.73
C PHE A 86 -2.98 -4.64 -11.11
N LEU A 87 -3.19 -4.79 -9.81
CA LEU A 87 -4.29 -4.13 -9.08
C LEU A 87 -4.16 -2.60 -9.15
N GLY A 88 -2.96 -2.04 -8.94
CA GLY A 88 -2.70 -0.60 -9.08
C GLY A 88 -3.03 -0.08 -10.49
N MET A 89 -2.65 -0.84 -11.51
CA MET A 89 -2.99 -0.54 -12.92
C MET A 89 -4.51 -0.59 -13.16
N ALA A 90 -5.19 -1.61 -12.64
CA ALA A 90 -6.64 -1.76 -12.77
C ALA A 90 -7.40 -0.61 -12.10
N ILE A 91 -6.96 -0.17 -10.90
CA ILE A 91 -7.55 1.00 -10.21
C ILE A 91 -7.34 2.26 -11.04
N MET A 92 -6.18 2.40 -11.67
CA MET A 92 -5.89 3.56 -12.52
C MET A 92 -6.77 3.56 -13.77
N ILE A 93 -7.00 2.41 -14.41
CA ILE A 93 -7.94 2.26 -15.53
C ILE A 93 -9.35 2.65 -15.08
N ALA A 94 -9.85 2.10 -13.97
CA ALA A 94 -11.16 2.43 -13.42
C ALA A 94 -11.29 3.94 -13.13
N PHE A 95 -10.26 4.55 -12.51
CA PHE A 95 -10.22 5.99 -12.26
C PHE A 95 -10.28 6.81 -13.55
N ILE A 96 -9.49 6.48 -14.58
CA ILE A 96 -9.47 7.22 -15.86
C ILE A 96 -10.86 7.15 -16.52
N ILE A 97 -11.51 5.98 -16.53
CA ILE A 97 -12.85 5.80 -17.09
C ILE A 97 -13.87 6.67 -16.33
N VAL A 98 -13.92 6.54 -15.00
CA VAL A 98 -14.88 7.28 -14.18
C VAL A 98 -14.64 8.79 -14.25
N ASN A 99 -13.36 9.23 -14.24
CA ASN A 99 -13.04 10.65 -14.35
C ASN A 99 -13.33 11.23 -15.74
N ALA A 100 -13.20 10.43 -16.81
CA ALA A 100 -13.60 10.86 -18.16
C ALA A 100 -15.10 11.17 -18.26
N ILE A 101 -15.93 10.40 -17.53
CA ILE A 101 -17.39 10.56 -17.48
C ILE A 101 -17.76 11.78 -16.62
N TYR A 102 -17.29 11.82 -15.38
CA TYR A 102 -17.74 12.81 -14.39
C TYR A 102 -16.92 14.10 -14.36
N ARG A 103 -15.68 14.08 -14.81
CA ARG A 103 -14.75 15.24 -14.91
C ARG A 103 -14.64 16.04 -13.61
N LYS A 104 -14.58 15.35 -12.46
CA LYS A 104 -14.47 15.96 -11.14
C LYS A 104 -13.04 15.87 -10.59
N PRO A 105 -12.29 16.98 -10.49
CA PRO A 105 -10.89 16.95 -10.02
C PRO A 105 -10.73 16.36 -8.62
N VAL A 106 -11.72 16.54 -7.76
CA VAL A 106 -11.73 15.99 -6.40
C VAL A 106 -11.64 14.45 -6.41
N LEU A 107 -12.24 13.79 -7.42
CA LEU A 107 -12.13 12.34 -7.56
C LEU A 107 -10.66 11.90 -7.70
N GLY A 108 -9.86 12.61 -8.52
CA GLY A 108 -8.44 12.31 -8.67
C GLY A 108 -7.64 12.54 -7.39
N MET A 109 -7.98 13.58 -6.63
CA MET A 109 -7.35 13.86 -5.35
C MET A 109 -7.55 12.72 -4.32
N PHE A 110 -8.65 11.97 -4.39
CA PHE A 110 -8.92 10.84 -3.48
C PHE A 110 -8.55 9.47 -4.07
N SER A 111 -8.62 9.30 -5.39
CA SER A 111 -8.31 8.00 -6.02
C SER A 111 -6.82 7.77 -6.24
N LEU A 112 -6.04 8.81 -6.65
CA LEU A 112 -4.62 8.63 -6.92
C LEU A 112 -3.79 8.22 -5.69
N PRO A 113 -4.03 8.72 -4.47
CA PRO A 113 -3.33 8.23 -3.29
C PRO A 113 -3.45 6.72 -3.10
N LEU A 114 -4.61 6.12 -3.40
CA LEU A 114 -4.80 4.67 -3.31
C LEU A 114 -3.90 3.94 -4.32
N VAL A 115 -3.84 4.44 -5.56
CA VAL A 115 -2.95 3.88 -6.58
C VAL A 115 -1.49 4.00 -6.16
N VAL A 116 -1.05 5.19 -5.72
CA VAL A 116 0.32 5.44 -5.27
C VAL A 116 0.68 4.51 -4.10
N LEU A 117 -0.22 4.35 -3.12
CA LEU A 117 0.00 3.48 -1.97
C LEU A 117 0.13 2.00 -2.37
N ILE A 118 -0.73 1.50 -3.26
CA ILE A 118 -0.69 0.11 -3.72
C ILE A 118 0.57 -0.15 -4.54
N VAL A 119 0.92 0.76 -5.46
CA VAL A 119 2.13 0.65 -6.28
C VAL A 119 3.40 0.75 -5.42
N ALA A 120 3.43 1.66 -4.45
CA ALA A 120 4.50 1.73 -3.46
C ALA A 120 4.60 0.44 -2.64
N TYR A 121 3.48 -0.08 -2.14
CA TYR A 121 3.45 -1.33 -1.38
C TYR A 121 3.91 -2.53 -2.22
N ALA A 122 3.60 -2.57 -3.51
CA ALA A 122 4.12 -3.60 -4.41
C ALA A 122 5.65 -3.68 -4.36
N SER A 123 6.36 -2.55 -4.28
CA SER A 123 7.83 -2.50 -4.26
C SER A 123 8.48 -3.15 -3.01
N VAL A 124 7.69 -3.47 -1.98
CA VAL A 124 8.17 -4.19 -0.79
C VAL A 124 8.43 -5.67 -1.09
N PHE A 125 7.71 -6.23 -2.06
CA PHE A 125 7.81 -7.65 -2.42
C PHE A 125 8.97 -7.93 -3.37
N PRO A 126 9.52 -9.18 -3.37
CA PRO A 126 10.52 -9.59 -4.34
C PRO A 126 10.04 -9.42 -5.78
N GLN A 127 10.87 -8.80 -6.61
CA GLN A 127 10.53 -8.48 -8.01
C GLN A 127 10.96 -9.56 -8.99
N GLU A 128 11.64 -10.60 -8.50
CA GLU A 128 12.13 -11.70 -9.32
C GLU A 128 10.97 -12.43 -10.00
N VAL A 129 11.21 -12.82 -11.26
CA VAL A 129 10.27 -13.62 -12.00
C VAL A 129 10.43 -15.06 -11.53
N GLN A 130 9.41 -15.59 -10.88
CA GLN A 130 9.38 -16.99 -10.44
C GLN A 130 8.45 -17.81 -11.36
N PRO A 131 8.84 -19.02 -11.74
CA PRO A 131 7.98 -19.90 -12.51
C PRO A 131 6.74 -20.26 -11.69
N LEU A 132 5.58 -20.25 -12.33
CA LEU A 132 4.32 -20.71 -11.72
C LEU A 132 4.40 -22.18 -11.37
N VAL A 133 3.99 -22.50 -10.14
CA VAL A 133 3.77 -23.89 -9.74
C VAL A 133 2.75 -24.51 -10.71
N PRO A 134 3.00 -25.71 -11.27
CA PRO A 134 2.13 -26.32 -12.28
C PRO A 134 0.66 -26.41 -11.89
N ALA A 135 0.36 -26.65 -10.60
CA ALA A 135 -1.00 -26.68 -10.06
C ALA A 135 -1.73 -25.33 -10.17
N LEU A 136 -1.02 -24.21 -10.21
CA LEU A 136 -1.57 -22.86 -10.34
C LEU A 136 -1.59 -22.37 -11.80
N ASN A 137 -1.00 -23.08 -12.75
CA ASN A 137 -0.98 -22.70 -14.16
C ASN A 137 -2.27 -23.10 -14.88
N SER A 138 -3.39 -22.53 -14.46
CA SER A 138 -4.72 -22.78 -15.00
C SER A 138 -5.27 -21.52 -15.67
N ILE A 139 -5.98 -21.70 -16.79
CA ILE A 139 -6.69 -20.60 -17.48
C ILE A 139 -7.78 -20.00 -16.54
N TRP A 140 -8.41 -20.84 -15.74
CA TRP A 140 -9.44 -20.41 -14.80
C TRP A 140 -8.89 -19.53 -13.69
N LEU A 141 -7.69 -19.82 -13.18
CA LEU A 141 -7.03 -18.97 -12.20
C LEU A 141 -6.72 -17.60 -12.80
N LYS A 142 -6.21 -17.55 -14.03
CA LYS A 142 -5.91 -16.28 -14.73
C LYS A 142 -7.17 -15.42 -14.92
N ILE A 143 -8.28 -16.03 -15.33
CA ILE A 143 -9.57 -15.35 -15.47
C ILE A 143 -10.06 -14.86 -14.10
N HIS A 144 -10.01 -15.72 -13.07
CA HIS A 144 -10.45 -15.35 -11.72
C HIS A 144 -9.67 -14.18 -11.15
N VAL A 145 -8.33 -14.26 -11.17
CA VAL A 145 -7.46 -13.20 -10.63
C VAL A 145 -7.66 -11.88 -11.37
N THR A 146 -7.76 -11.92 -12.70
CA THR A 146 -7.99 -10.71 -13.51
C THR A 146 -9.35 -10.08 -13.21
N THR A 147 -10.40 -10.89 -13.14
CA THR A 147 -11.76 -10.41 -12.85
C THR A 147 -11.88 -9.87 -11.42
N ALA A 148 -11.27 -10.56 -10.45
CA ALA A 148 -11.22 -10.11 -9.06
C ALA A 148 -10.53 -8.75 -8.94
N ALA A 149 -9.33 -8.61 -9.51
CA ALA A 149 -8.60 -7.34 -9.49
C ALA A 149 -9.37 -6.19 -10.17
N LEU A 150 -10.07 -6.45 -11.28
CA LEU A 150 -10.93 -5.44 -11.91
C LEU A 150 -12.10 -5.07 -10.99
N GLY A 151 -12.74 -6.02 -10.33
CA GLY A 151 -13.79 -5.76 -9.34
C GLY A 151 -13.29 -4.92 -8.18
N GLU A 152 -12.16 -5.29 -7.58
CA GLU A 152 -11.50 -4.55 -6.50
C GLU A 152 -11.12 -3.13 -6.93
N ALA A 153 -10.72 -2.94 -8.18
CA ALA A 153 -10.37 -1.63 -8.73
C ALA A 153 -11.57 -0.66 -8.73
N PHE A 154 -12.76 -1.13 -9.15
CA PHE A 154 -13.96 -0.31 -9.09
C PHE A 154 -14.41 -0.05 -7.65
N PHE A 155 -14.24 -1.00 -6.74
CA PHE A 155 -14.50 -0.77 -5.31
C PHE A 155 -13.55 0.26 -4.71
N ALA A 156 -12.28 0.28 -5.11
CA ALA A 156 -11.32 1.31 -4.67
C ALA A 156 -11.74 2.73 -5.10
N VAL A 157 -12.17 2.90 -6.36
CA VAL A 157 -12.70 4.19 -6.84
C VAL A 157 -14.02 4.56 -6.17
N ALA A 158 -14.89 3.57 -5.89
CA ALA A 158 -16.13 3.77 -5.14
C ALA A 158 -15.82 4.20 -3.69
N PHE A 159 -14.84 3.58 -3.04
CA PHE A 159 -14.37 3.99 -1.71
C PHE A 159 -13.88 5.44 -1.71
N ALA A 160 -13.04 5.83 -2.67
CA ALA A 160 -12.57 7.21 -2.83
C ALA A 160 -13.73 8.20 -2.98
N SER A 161 -14.72 7.85 -3.80
CA SER A 161 -15.93 8.66 -4.03
C SER A 161 -16.80 8.74 -2.77
N GLY A 162 -16.93 7.63 -2.05
CA GLY A 162 -17.65 7.55 -0.78
C GLY A 162 -17.02 8.41 0.31
N LEU A 163 -15.68 8.37 0.43
CA LEU A 163 -14.94 9.21 1.37
C LEU A 163 -15.11 10.70 1.04
N MET A 164 -15.00 11.06 -0.24
CA MET A 164 -15.26 12.43 -0.70
C MET A 164 -16.68 12.89 -0.33
N TYR A 165 -17.68 12.03 -0.51
CA TYR A 165 -19.08 12.32 -0.15
C TYR A 165 -19.25 12.50 1.36
N LEU A 166 -18.68 11.61 2.17
CA LEU A 166 -18.76 11.70 3.63
C LEU A 166 -18.14 13.00 4.16
N LEU A 167 -16.96 13.38 3.68
CA LEU A 167 -16.31 14.63 4.06
C LEU A 167 -17.10 15.86 3.68
N ARG A 168 -17.94 15.79 2.63
CA ARG A 168 -18.78 16.91 2.20
C ARG A 168 -20.10 17.01 2.97
N VAL A 169 -20.70 15.89 3.36
CA VAL A 169 -22.04 15.83 3.94
C VAL A 169 -22.03 15.91 5.46
N VAL A 170 -20.94 15.47 6.10
CA VAL A 170 -20.84 15.50 7.57
C VAL A 170 -20.69 16.93 8.06
N ASP A 171 -21.62 17.33 8.95
CA ASP A 171 -21.55 18.59 9.64
C ASP A 171 -20.54 18.52 10.79
N PHE A 172 -19.31 19.00 10.54
CA PHE A 172 -18.22 19.00 11.52
C PHE A 172 -18.41 20.04 12.65
N LYS A 173 -19.35 20.98 12.50
CA LYS A 173 -19.66 21.98 13.52
C LYS A 173 -20.92 21.63 14.33
N GLY A 174 -21.66 20.62 13.90
CA GLY A 174 -22.90 20.21 14.55
C GLY A 174 -22.69 19.61 15.93
N THR A 175 -23.51 20.00 16.89
CA THR A 175 -23.46 19.56 18.29
C THR A 175 -24.47 18.45 18.64
N SER A 176 -25.39 18.13 17.72
CA SER A 176 -26.41 17.09 17.93
C SER A 176 -25.76 15.69 18.10
N LYS A 177 -26.44 14.78 18.82
CA LYS A 177 -25.97 13.40 18.99
C LYS A 177 -25.74 12.69 17.65
N LYS A 178 -26.57 12.96 16.64
CA LYS A 178 -26.46 12.40 15.29
C LYS A 178 -25.21 12.95 14.57
N ALA A 179 -24.99 14.27 14.63
CA ALA A 179 -23.81 14.91 14.06
C ALA A 179 -22.50 14.38 14.70
N ARG A 180 -22.42 14.34 16.03
CA ARG A 180 -21.24 13.80 16.75
C ARG A 180 -20.96 12.32 16.45
N ARG A 181 -22.01 11.52 16.22
CA ARG A 181 -21.83 10.12 15.81
C ARG A 181 -21.24 10.03 14.39
N ALA A 182 -21.74 10.82 13.45
CA ALA A 182 -21.24 10.88 12.09
C ALA A 182 -19.78 11.38 12.05
N GLN A 183 -19.47 12.46 12.81
CA GLN A 183 -18.11 12.97 12.96
C GLN A 183 -17.14 11.88 13.45
N ARG A 184 -17.48 11.14 14.51
CA ARG A 184 -16.63 10.05 15.04
C ARG A 184 -16.34 8.95 14.02
N TRP A 185 -17.33 8.57 13.21
CA TRP A 185 -17.12 7.57 12.17
C TRP A 185 -16.21 8.05 11.05
N VAL A 186 -16.33 9.31 10.64
CA VAL A 186 -15.42 9.91 9.64
C VAL A 186 -14.03 10.05 10.23
N GLU A 187 -13.89 10.54 11.46
CA GLU A 187 -12.59 10.62 12.15
C GLU A 187 -11.93 9.26 12.28
N PHE A 188 -12.68 8.22 12.64
CA PHE A 188 -12.16 6.86 12.69
C PHE A 188 -11.69 6.36 11.32
N THR A 189 -12.46 6.63 10.26
CA THR A 189 -12.06 6.28 8.88
C THR A 189 -10.77 6.99 8.48
N LEU A 190 -10.65 8.28 8.77
CA LEU A 190 -9.43 9.06 8.49
C LEU A 190 -8.23 8.54 9.30
N TYR A 191 -8.45 8.21 10.58
CA TYR A 191 -7.42 7.58 11.41
C TYR A 191 -6.91 6.27 10.82
N VAL A 192 -7.82 5.38 10.41
CA VAL A 192 -7.45 4.10 9.77
C VAL A 192 -6.65 4.33 8.49
N ILE A 193 -7.04 5.30 7.66
CA ILE A 193 -6.28 5.66 6.45
C ILE A 193 -4.86 6.13 6.82
N VAL A 194 -4.72 7.00 7.83
CA VAL A 194 -3.40 7.47 8.28
C VAL A 194 -2.56 6.31 8.81
N VAL A 195 -3.15 5.35 9.54
CA VAL A 195 -2.43 4.14 10.00
C VAL A 195 -1.98 3.27 8.82
N ILE A 196 -2.80 3.10 7.78
CA ILE A 196 -2.42 2.36 6.57
C ILE A 196 -1.26 3.07 5.84
N ILE A 197 -1.30 4.39 5.72
CA ILE A 197 -0.19 5.17 5.15
C ILE A 197 1.07 5.02 6.00
N ALA A 198 0.92 5.11 7.33
CA ALA A 198 2.01 4.90 8.27
C ALA A 198 2.61 3.49 8.18
N PHE A 199 1.79 2.45 7.91
CA PHE A 199 2.28 1.09 7.68
C PHE A 199 3.28 1.04 6.52
N ILE A 200 2.93 1.62 5.38
CA ILE A 200 3.80 1.64 4.21
C ILE A 200 5.06 2.48 4.50
N ALA A 201 4.86 3.69 5.04
CA ALA A 201 5.97 4.59 5.38
C ALA A 201 6.96 3.94 6.38
N THR A 202 6.46 3.26 7.40
CA THR A 202 7.26 2.58 8.43
C THR A 202 8.14 1.49 7.80
N VAL A 203 7.58 0.66 6.92
CA VAL A 203 8.34 -0.39 6.23
C VAL A 203 9.47 0.22 5.38
N PHE A 204 9.17 1.28 4.61
CA PHE A 204 10.20 1.94 3.79
C PHE A 204 11.28 2.63 4.61
N VAL A 205 10.91 3.30 5.71
CA VAL A 205 11.85 4.00 6.58
C VAL A 205 12.83 3.00 7.20
N PHE A 206 12.35 1.94 7.84
CA PHE A 206 13.24 0.95 8.47
C PHE A 206 14.09 0.19 7.45
N ARG A 207 13.54 -0.13 6.28
CA ARG A 207 14.31 -0.72 5.18
C ARG A 207 15.40 0.24 4.68
N GLY A 208 15.10 1.53 4.56
CA GLY A 208 16.08 2.55 4.15
C GLY A 208 17.15 2.82 5.22
N MET A 209 16.81 2.66 6.49
CA MET A 209 17.77 2.75 7.61
C MET A 209 18.70 1.53 7.71
N GLY A 210 18.37 0.42 7.05
CA GLY A 210 19.14 -0.81 7.12
C GLY A 210 19.11 -1.48 8.50
N TYR A 211 18.07 -1.21 9.33
CA TYR A 211 17.97 -1.78 10.67
C TYR A 211 17.98 -3.31 10.63
N GLN A 212 18.73 -3.93 11.53
CA GLN A 212 18.88 -5.39 11.64
C GLN A 212 18.69 -5.84 13.09
N ALA A 213 17.92 -6.92 13.23
CA ALA A 213 17.86 -7.72 14.45
C ALA A 213 17.68 -9.19 14.06
N SER A 214 18.37 -10.10 14.72
CA SER A 214 18.27 -11.54 14.46
C SER A 214 17.95 -12.33 15.72
N PHE A 215 17.18 -13.38 15.53
CA PHE A 215 16.69 -14.28 16.58
C PHE A 215 16.92 -15.73 16.18
N THR A 216 17.25 -16.59 17.13
CA THR A 216 17.14 -18.05 16.97
C THR A 216 15.74 -18.48 17.40
N GLN A 217 15.05 -19.24 16.54
CA GLN A 217 13.75 -19.82 16.85
C GLN A 217 13.79 -21.34 16.70
N GLU A 218 13.34 -22.04 17.72
CA GLU A 218 13.15 -23.49 17.66
C GLU A 218 11.79 -23.78 17.00
N LEU A 219 11.83 -24.53 15.89
CA LEU A 219 10.64 -25.01 15.20
C LEU A 219 10.52 -26.52 15.41
N VAL A 220 9.41 -26.95 15.99
CA VAL A 220 9.08 -28.38 16.09
C VAL A 220 8.34 -28.80 14.83
N ASN A 221 8.99 -29.60 14.00
CA ASN A 221 8.37 -30.23 12.82
C ASN A 221 7.95 -31.64 13.17
N ILE A 222 6.68 -31.97 12.94
CA ILE A 222 6.15 -33.32 13.12
C ILE A 222 6.13 -33.99 11.75
N ASP A 223 6.94 -35.06 11.57
CA ASP A 223 6.95 -35.89 10.37
C ASP A 223 5.61 -36.63 10.20
N SER A 224 5.32 -37.07 8.98
CA SER A 224 4.15 -37.91 8.64
C SER A 224 4.03 -39.18 9.48
N ARG A 225 5.09 -39.59 10.19
CA ARG A 225 5.17 -40.73 11.13
C ARG A 225 4.92 -40.31 12.59
N GLY A 226 4.65 -39.04 12.88
CA GLY A 226 4.48 -38.54 14.24
C GLY A 226 5.80 -38.30 15.00
N VAL A 227 6.95 -38.32 14.31
CA VAL A 227 8.26 -38.05 14.94
C VAL A 227 8.46 -36.54 14.99
N GLU A 228 8.67 -36.02 16.18
CA GLU A 228 9.01 -34.62 16.41
C GLU A 228 10.51 -34.39 16.14
N THR A 229 10.80 -33.46 15.25
CA THR A 229 12.17 -33.00 14.99
C THR A 229 12.24 -31.50 15.27
N THR A 230 13.14 -31.11 16.17
CA THR A 230 13.40 -29.69 16.47
C THR A 230 14.47 -29.17 15.51
N THR A 231 14.13 -28.15 14.74
CA THR A 231 15.09 -27.40 13.89
C THR A 231 15.23 -25.98 14.43
N VAL A 232 16.48 -25.52 14.57
CA VAL A 232 16.78 -24.13 14.92
C VAL A 232 16.89 -23.33 13.64
N GLN A 233 16.08 -22.28 13.51
CA GLN A 233 16.12 -21.36 12.37
C GLN A 233 16.48 -19.97 12.85
N GLU A 234 17.39 -19.31 12.13
CA GLU A 234 17.67 -17.89 12.32
C GLU A 234 16.65 -17.05 11.57
N VAL A 235 16.11 -16.04 12.25
CA VAL A 235 15.06 -15.16 11.75
C VAL A 235 15.50 -13.71 11.86
N ASP A 236 15.62 -13.03 10.72
CA ASP A 236 16.00 -11.62 10.67
C ASP A 236 14.79 -10.70 10.66
N TYR A 237 14.86 -9.63 11.43
CA TYR A 237 13.89 -8.55 11.49
C TYR A 237 14.50 -7.26 10.96
N GLY A 238 13.90 -6.67 9.94
CA GLY A 238 14.31 -5.40 9.36
C GLY A 238 13.68 -4.17 10.03
N MET A 239 13.15 -4.32 11.26
CA MET A 239 12.60 -3.22 12.08
C MET A 239 12.74 -3.56 13.56
N PRO A 240 12.82 -2.55 14.46
CA PRO A 240 12.99 -2.77 15.89
C PRO A 240 11.85 -3.64 16.45
N PRO A 241 12.16 -4.83 16.98
CA PRO A 241 11.15 -5.73 17.51
C PRO A 241 10.70 -5.27 18.90
N ILE A 242 9.43 -4.92 19.01
CA ILE A 242 8.75 -4.74 20.30
C ILE A 242 8.39 -6.11 20.87
N PHE A 243 8.01 -7.03 19.98
CA PHE A 243 7.71 -8.42 20.30
C PHE A 243 8.76 -9.33 19.68
N LYS A 244 9.44 -10.15 20.48
CA LYS A 244 10.28 -11.24 19.97
C LYS A 244 9.41 -12.41 19.49
N PRO A 245 9.90 -13.24 18.55
CA PRO A 245 9.20 -14.48 18.18
C PRO A 245 8.97 -15.39 19.40
N TYR A 246 7.89 -16.18 19.37
CA TYR A 246 7.64 -17.17 20.40
C TYR A 246 8.80 -18.18 20.47
N ASN A 247 9.21 -18.56 21.67
CA ASN A 247 10.29 -19.52 21.94
C ASN A 247 11.58 -19.19 21.14
N SER A 248 12.03 -17.94 21.24
CA SER A 248 13.22 -17.45 20.52
C SER A 248 14.19 -16.76 21.47
N GLU A 249 15.47 -16.79 21.10
CA GLU A 249 16.52 -16.03 21.77
C GLU A 249 17.07 -14.91 20.86
N VAL A 250 17.45 -13.79 21.45
CA VAL A 250 18.05 -12.65 20.75
C VAL A 250 19.49 -13.00 20.44
N VAL A 251 19.85 -13.03 19.16
CA VAL A 251 21.23 -13.19 18.71
C VAL A 251 21.89 -11.82 18.62
N GLU A 252 21.29 -10.90 17.87
CA GLU A 252 21.77 -9.54 17.69
C GLU A 252 20.58 -8.59 17.57
N MET A 253 20.70 -7.40 18.14
CA MET A 253 19.70 -6.34 18.01
C MET A 253 20.36 -4.97 18.09
N GLU A 254 20.22 -4.18 17.04
CA GLU A 254 20.59 -2.77 17.07
C GLU A 254 19.69 -1.98 18.01
N SER A 255 20.26 -1.05 18.79
CA SER A 255 19.48 -0.19 19.67
C SER A 255 18.72 0.85 18.87
N PHE A 256 17.42 1.00 19.15
CA PHE A 256 16.55 2.01 18.52
C PHE A 256 15.71 2.72 19.58
N LEU A 257 15.81 4.05 19.67
CA LEU A 257 15.10 4.88 20.66
C LEU A 257 15.20 4.36 22.12
N GLY A 258 16.37 3.80 22.48
CA GLY A 258 16.61 3.22 23.81
C GLY A 258 16.13 1.77 23.96
N LEU A 259 15.52 1.18 22.95
CA LEU A 259 15.16 -0.23 22.88
C LEU A 259 16.41 -1.03 22.44
N SER A 260 17.03 -1.73 23.35
CA SER A 260 18.15 -2.65 23.09
C SER A 260 17.74 -4.12 23.20
N LYS A 261 16.51 -4.38 23.66
CA LYS A 261 15.92 -5.71 23.77
C LYS A 261 14.42 -5.62 23.48
N PRO A 262 13.78 -6.68 22.96
CA PRO A 262 12.34 -6.74 22.82
C PRO A 262 11.64 -6.60 24.18
N LEU A 263 10.50 -5.91 24.22
CA LEU A 263 9.74 -5.70 25.46
C LEU A 263 8.85 -6.90 25.81
N PHE A 264 8.36 -7.58 24.80
CA PHE A 264 7.39 -8.66 24.96
C PHE A 264 7.77 -9.86 24.08
N GLU A 265 7.15 -10.99 24.36
CA GLU A 265 7.17 -12.18 23.52
C GLU A 265 5.83 -12.35 22.82
N THR A 266 5.82 -12.86 21.59
CA THR A 266 4.57 -13.18 20.89
C THR A 266 3.87 -14.33 21.61
N PRO A 267 2.52 -14.31 21.68
CA PRO A 267 1.77 -15.41 22.30
C PRO A 267 2.01 -16.75 21.59
N SER A 268 1.92 -17.85 22.32
CA SER A 268 2.14 -19.22 21.82
C SER A 268 1.27 -19.59 20.62
N TRP A 269 0.07 -19.03 20.49
CA TRP A 269 -0.79 -19.26 19.32
C TRP A 269 -0.31 -18.53 18.04
N MET A 270 0.74 -17.71 18.12
CA MET A 270 1.39 -17.01 17.00
C MET A 270 2.76 -17.62 16.68
N GLU A 271 2.86 -18.93 16.60
CA GLU A 271 4.14 -19.67 16.42
C GLU A 271 4.79 -19.52 15.03
N GLY A 272 4.18 -18.89 14.07
CA GLY A 272 4.77 -18.78 12.72
C GLY A 272 5.96 -17.84 12.65
N VAL A 273 7.02 -18.22 11.91
CA VAL A 273 8.24 -17.42 11.64
C VAL A 273 7.93 -15.97 11.25
N ASN A 274 6.85 -15.74 10.52
CA ASN A 274 6.45 -14.41 10.06
C ASN A 274 5.44 -13.72 10.99
N ALA A 275 4.90 -14.38 12.00
CA ALA A 275 3.86 -13.82 12.84
C ALA A 275 4.38 -12.64 13.67
N GLY A 276 5.53 -12.80 14.29
CA GLY A 276 6.19 -11.74 15.05
C GLY A 276 6.58 -10.53 14.18
N ARG A 277 7.05 -10.76 12.93
CA ARG A 277 7.33 -9.66 11.98
C ARG A 277 6.07 -8.86 11.68
N LYS A 278 4.96 -9.53 11.35
CA LYS A 278 3.68 -8.88 11.04
C LYS A 278 3.15 -8.11 12.24
N LEU A 279 3.22 -8.69 13.44
CA LEU A 279 2.79 -8.02 14.67
C LEU A 279 3.60 -6.73 14.91
N ASN A 280 4.92 -6.81 14.84
CA ASN A 280 5.79 -5.62 15.00
C ASN A 280 5.48 -4.55 13.98
N THR A 281 5.27 -4.92 12.71
CA THR A 281 4.91 -3.97 11.66
C THR A 281 3.57 -3.28 11.96
N ILE A 282 2.56 -4.02 12.41
CA ILE A 282 1.25 -3.47 12.79
C ILE A 282 1.38 -2.52 13.98
N VAL A 283 2.12 -2.91 15.01
CA VAL A 283 2.29 -2.09 16.22
C VAL A 283 3.02 -0.79 15.90
N TRP A 284 4.13 -0.85 15.16
CA TRP A 284 4.82 0.37 14.70
C TRP A 284 3.93 1.25 13.83
N SER A 285 3.14 0.66 12.97
CA SER A 285 2.19 1.41 12.11
C SER A 285 1.13 2.14 12.94
N ILE A 286 0.60 1.50 13.96
CA ILE A 286 -0.36 2.12 14.89
C ILE A 286 0.30 3.24 15.69
N LEU A 287 1.51 3.05 16.22
CA LEU A 287 2.24 4.06 16.99
C LEU A 287 2.54 5.29 16.13
N VAL A 288 3.17 5.09 14.97
CA VAL A 288 3.52 6.17 14.03
C VAL A 288 2.25 6.83 13.48
N GLY A 289 1.25 6.04 13.11
CA GLY A 289 -0.02 6.55 12.58
C GLY A 289 -0.79 7.37 13.62
N SER A 290 -0.80 6.94 14.89
CA SER A 290 -1.43 7.68 15.99
C SER A 290 -0.72 9.03 16.24
N LEU A 291 0.62 9.01 16.21
CA LEU A 291 1.41 10.24 16.35
C LEU A 291 1.12 11.22 15.20
N LEU A 292 1.18 10.74 13.95
CA LEU A 292 0.89 11.54 12.76
C LEU A 292 -0.54 12.09 12.77
N TYR A 293 -1.53 11.26 13.13
CA TYR A 293 -2.92 11.71 13.22
C TYR A 293 -3.11 12.74 14.32
N GLY A 294 -2.46 12.56 15.48
CA GLY A 294 -2.45 13.57 16.55
C GLY A 294 -1.87 14.90 16.10
N LEU A 295 -0.72 14.88 15.40
CA LEU A 295 -0.09 16.10 14.85
C LEU A 295 -0.99 16.78 13.81
N LEU A 296 -1.61 16.01 12.91
CA LEU A 296 -2.55 16.56 11.91
C LEU A 296 -3.78 17.23 12.55
N ARG A 297 -4.18 16.82 13.76
CA ARG A 297 -5.29 17.47 14.49
C ARG A 297 -4.90 18.76 15.22
N LEU A 298 -3.60 19.01 15.41
CA LEU A 298 -3.11 20.25 16.05
C LEU A 298 -2.98 21.41 15.05
N VAL A 299 -2.94 21.10 13.76
CA VAL A 299 -2.91 22.06 12.64
C VAL A 299 -4.33 22.31 12.12
#